data_14d5bb6f4c46894ffb842e62b044ecac
#
_entry.id   14d5bb6f4c46894ffb842e62b044ecac
#
_cell.length_a   1.000
_cell.length_b   1.000
_cell.length_c   1.000
_cell.angle_alpha   90.00
_cell.angle_beta   90.00
_cell.angle_gamma   90.00
#
_symmetry.space_group_name_H-M   'P 1'
#
loop_
_entity.id
_entity.type
_entity.pdbx_description
1 polymer ?
#
loop_
_entity_poly.entity_id
_entity_poly.type
_entity_poly.pdbx_seq_one_letter_code
_entity_poly.pdbx_strand_id
1 'polypeptide(L)'
;MEDDREALRATFDSVAGRYDRARPEYPAAVFDVLMRQTGLRPGDRVVEVGCGTGKATRPLAERGLRLTCVELGAELAAAARANLARFPDVEVVNAAFETWRPPEGATFDAVVAATAWHWADPQVRYRRAWELLRPGGHLAFWAAVHVLPAAGDPIFLELQDVYDEIGAGRIESWQRPRELPDVRGEILASGLFRRVTVTQFDWEVRYDAEGYVDLLETFSGHIAMRPWQRERLYAEIRRRLAERPDGLLRRHWGAALHVASRIDRP
;
A
#
# COMPACT_ATOMS: atom_id res chain seq x y z
N MET A 1 14.65 -15.55 4.66
CA MET A 1 14.17 -14.14 4.69
C MET A 1 14.01 -13.52 3.30
N GLU A 2 14.95 -13.68 2.36
CA GLU A 2 14.82 -13.21 0.98
C GLU A 2 13.81 -14.07 0.21
N ASP A 3 13.91 -15.39 0.30
CA ASP A 3 12.98 -16.38 -0.26
C ASP A 3 11.54 -16.18 0.23
N ASP A 4 11.35 -15.82 1.50
CA ASP A 4 10.00 -15.58 2.05
C ASP A 4 9.32 -14.34 1.46
N ARG A 5 10.09 -13.27 1.18
CA ARG A 5 9.56 -12.06 0.55
C ARG A 5 9.17 -12.30 -0.90
N GLU A 6 9.97 -13.07 -1.64
CA GLU A 6 9.69 -13.39 -3.04
C GLU A 6 8.46 -14.29 -3.17
N ALA A 7 8.34 -15.31 -2.30
CA ALA A 7 7.15 -16.16 -2.23
C ALA A 7 5.88 -15.37 -1.87
N LEU A 8 5.95 -14.44 -0.92
CA LEU A 8 4.82 -13.58 -0.55
C LEU A 8 4.45 -12.60 -1.67
N ARG A 9 5.42 -12.04 -2.40
CA ARG A 9 5.17 -11.20 -3.58
C ARG A 9 4.41 -11.97 -4.67
N ALA A 10 4.82 -13.22 -4.96
CA ALA A 10 4.14 -14.07 -5.94
C ALA A 10 2.68 -14.39 -5.54
N THR A 11 2.39 -14.44 -4.25
CA THR A 11 1.04 -14.71 -3.73
C THR A 11 0.06 -13.58 -4.10
N PHE A 12 0.49 -12.31 -4.09
CA PHE A 12 -0.38 -11.19 -4.48
C PHE A 12 -0.73 -11.19 -5.96
N ASP A 13 0.16 -11.68 -6.81
CA ASP A 13 -0.06 -11.76 -8.24
C ASP A 13 -1.24 -12.67 -8.59
N SER A 14 -1.37 -13.81 -7.91
CA SER A 14 -2.44 -14.79 -8.15
C SER A 14 -3.85 -14.30 -7.78
N VAL A 15 -3.99 -13.20 -7.03
CA VAL A 15 -5.26 -12.67 -6.55
C VAL A 15 -5.56 -11.26 -7.08
N ALA A 16 -4.91 -10.82 -8.15
CA ALA A 16 -4.97 -9.44 -8.68
C ALA A 16 -6.39 -8.90 -8.85
N GLY A 17 -7.32 -9.68 -9.43
CA GLY A 17 -8.70 -9.25 -9.63
C GLY A 17 -9.49 -9.08 -8.31
N ARG A 18 -9.22 -9.91 -7.30
CA ARG A 18 -9.84 -9.79 -5.97
C ARG A 18 -9.22 -8.61 -5.22
N TYR A 19 -7.90 -8.44 -5.33
CA TYR A 19 -7.16 -7.32 -4.75
C TYR A 19 -7.75 -5.98 -5.17
N ASP A 20 -8.03 -5.80 -6.46
CA ASP A 20 -8.59 -4.56 -6.99
C ASP A 20 -9.97 -4.24 -6.41
N ARG A 21 -10.85 -5.23 -6.28
CA ARG A 21 -12.20 -5.01 -5.74
C ARG A 21 -12.22 -4.81 -4.23
N ALA A 22 -11.42 -5.58 -3.49
CA ALA A 22 -11.54 -5.67 -2.04
C ALA A 22 -10.72 -4.62 -1.28
N ARG A 23 -9.55 -4.23 -1.80
CA ARG A 23 -8.72 -3.21 -1.14
C ARG A 23 -9.33 -1.82 -1.27
N PRO A 24 -9.37 -1.03 -0.19
CA PRO A 24 -9.94 0.31 -0.23
C PRO A 24 -9.15 1.27 -1.10
N GLU A 25 -9.82 2.28 -1.60
CA GLU A 25 -9.18 3.46 -2.17
C GLU A 25 -8.51 4.29 -1.06
N TYR A 26 -7.50 5.06 -1.44
CA TYR A 26 -6.89 6.02 -0.52
C TYR A 26 -7.69 7.33 -0.51
N PRO A 27 -7.81 8.01 0.65
CA PRO A 27 -8.44 9.32 0.70
C PRO A 27 -7.76 10.35 -0.21
N ALA A 28 -8.53 11.18 -0.90
CA ALA A 28 -8.00 12.24 -1.75
C ALA A 28 -7.00 13.15 -1.01
N ALA A 29 -7.21 13.36 0.29
CA ALA A 29 -6.35 14.16 1.15
C ALA A 29 -4.89 13.67 1.18
N VAL A 30 -4.64 12.36 1.02
CA VAL A 30 -3.26 11.80 0.94
C VAL A 30 -2.53 12.41 -0.26
N PHE A 31 -3.17 12.40 -1.42
CA PHE A 31 -2.60 12.92 -2.67
C PHE A 31 -2.48 14.45 -2.65
N ASP A 32 -3.44 15.15 -2.04
CA ASP A 32 -3.41 16.61 -1.93
C ASP A 32 -2.26 17.07 -1.02
N VAL A 33 -2.00 16.34 0.07
CA VAL A 33 -0.84 16.60 0.94
C VAL A 33 0.46 16.27 0.20
N LEU A 34 0.51 15.13 -0.51
CA LEU A 34 1.66 14.75 -1.33
C LEU A 34 2.02 15.87 -2.31
N MET A 35 1.05 16.34 -3.13
CA MET A 35 1.27 17.41 -4.11
C MET A 35 1.78 18.69 -3.45
N ARG A 36 1.20 19.11 -2.32
CA ARG A 36 1.63 20.31 -1.60
C ARG A 36 3.03 20.21 -1.03
N GLN A 37 3.38 19.07 -0.43
CA GLN A 37 4.68 18.88 0.23
C GLN A 37 5.83 18.67 -0.76
N THR A 38 5.56 18.07 -1.91
CA THR A 38 6.55 17.86 -2.97
C THR A 38 6.62 19.03 -3.97
N GLY A 39 5.58 19.85 -4.05
CA GLY A 39 5.45 20.88 -5.06
C GLY A 39 5.20 20.36 -6.47
N LEU A 40 4.83 19.07 -6.62
CA LEU A 40 4.50 18.45 -7.91
C LEU A 40 3.37 19.18 -8.63
N ARG A 41 3.48 19.27 -9.95
CA ARG A 41 2.55 19.95 -10.86
C ARG A 41 2.17 19.03 -12.03
N PRO A 42 1.06 19.29 -12.72
CA PRO A 42 0.75 18.60 -13.97
C PRO A 42 1.94 18.62 -14.94
N GLY A 43 2.24 17.44 -15.50
CA GLY A 43 3.38 17.24 -16.40
C GLY A 43 4.66 16.73 -15.71
N ASP A 44 4.78 16.84 -14.38
CA ASP A 44 5.93 16.31 -13.65
C ASP A 44 6.00 14.79 -13.75
N ARG A 45 7.23 14.25 -13.73
CA ARG A 45 7.54 12.84 -13.95
C ARG A 45 7.69 12.13 -12.62
N VAL A 46 6.93 11.06 -12.43
CA VAL A 46 6.92 10.27 -11.20
C VAL A 46 7.15 8.79 -11.49
N VAL A 47 8.01 8.16 -10.70
CA VAL A 47 8.07 6.69 -10.63
C VAL A 47 7.20 6.21 -9.50
N GLU A 48 6.27 5.31 -9.77
CA GLU A 48 5.53 4.58 -8.75
C GLU A 48 6.09 3.17 -8.60
N VAL A 49 6.50 2.81 -7.38
CA VAL A 49 7.06 1.51 -7.02
C VAL A 49 5.95 0.61 -6.50
N GLY A 50 5.72 -0.51 -7.18
CA GLY A 50 4.69 -1.49 -6.80
C GLY A 50 3.29 -0.90 -6.95
N CYS A 51 2.90 -0.52 -8.16
CA CYS A 51 1.59 0.11 -8.41
C CYS A 51 0.39 -0.82 -8.19
N GLY A 52 0.63 -2.15 -8.10
CA GLY A 52 -0.44 -3.14 -8.00
C GLY A 52 -1.40 -3.04 -9.18
N THR A 53 -2.68 -2.86 -8.91
CA THR A 53 -3.72 -2.67 -9.94
C THR A 53 -3.95 -1.21 -10.34
N GLY A 54 -3.15 -0.26 -9.80
CA GLY A 54 -3.21 1.16 -10.14
C GLY A 54 -4.07 2.02 -9.21
N LYS A 55 -4.35 1.56 -7.98
CA LYS A 55 -5.20 2.31 -7.03
C LYS A 55 -4.63 3.67 -6.62
N ALA A 56 -3.33 3.79 -6.43
CA ALA A 56 -2.69 5.08 -6.16
C ALA A 56 -2.29 5.79 -7.47
N THR A 57 -1.99 5.04 -8.51
CA THR A 57 -1.66 5.58 -9.85
C THR A 57 -2.78 6.45 -10.40
N ARG A 58 -4.04 5.98 -10.32
CA ARG A 58 -5.20 6.69 -10.88
C ARG A 58 -5.35 8.11 -10.31
N PRO A 59 -5.41 8.32 -8.99
CA PRO A 59 -5.48 9.67 -8.44
C PRO A 59 -4.28 10.57 -8.78
N LEU A 60 -3.10 10.00 -8.97
CA LEU A 60 -1.90 10.75 -9.41
C LEU A 60 -2.03 11.14 -10.90
N ALA A 61 -2.47 10.23 -11.76
CA ALA A 61 -2.73 10.50 -13.18
C ALA A 61 -3.84 11.54 -13.38
N GLU A 62 -4.92 11.49 -12.58
CA GLU A 62 -6.00 12.48 -12.57
C GLU A 62 -5.53 13.89 -12.18
N ARG A 63 -4.40 14.00 -11.47
CA ARG A 63 -3.71 15.28 -11.17
C ARG A 63 -2.73 15.71 -12.25
N GLY A 64 -2.72 15.00 -13.40
CA GLY A 64 -1.93 15.34 -14.58
C GLY A 64 -0.46 14.97 -14.50
N LEU A 65 -0.06 14.07 -13.59
CA LEU A 65 1.31 13.59 -13.50
C LEU A 65 1.62 12.56 -14.60
N ARG A 66 2.88 12.55 -15.05
CA ARG A 66 3.42 11.54 -15.97
C ARG A 66 3.99 10.40 -15.12
N LEU A 67 3.45 9.20 -15.26
CA LEU A 67 3.74 8.09 -14.35
C LEU A 67 4.45 6.96 -15.08
N THR A 68 5.58 6.53 -14.54
CA THR A 68 6.20 5.24 -14.85
C THR A 68 6.00 4.32 -13.65
N CYS A 69 5.11 3.35 -13.79
CA CYS A 69 4.74 2.41 -12.73
C CYS A 69 5.59 1.16 -12.88
N VAL A 70 6.41 0.84 -11.89
CA VAL A 70 7.26 -0.37 -11.88
C VAL A 70 6.61 -1.41 -10.97
N GLU A 71 6.08 -2.48 -11.58
CA GLU A 71 5.36 -3.55 -10.88
C GLU A 71 6.00 -4.90 -11.14
N LEU A 72 6.29 -5.63 -10.07
CA LEU A 72 6.95 -6.94 -10.15
C LEU A 72 6.00 -8.04 -10.63
N GLY A 73 4.76 -8.04 -10.13
CA GLY A 73 3.75 -9.04 -10.45
C GLY A 73 3.23 -8.89 -11.88
N ALA A 74 3.32 -9.93 -12.70
CA ALA A 74 2.91 -9.87 -14.10
C ALA A 74 1.39 -9.67 -14.24
N GLU A 75 0.59 -10.37 -13.43
CA GLU A 75 -0.87 -10.26 -13.43
C GLU A 75 -1.32 -8.90 -12.88
N LEU A 76 -0.67 -8.40 -11.82
CA LEU A 76 -0.91 -7.06 -11.28
C LEU A 76 -0.58 -5.99 -12.32
N ALA A 77 0.56 -6.11 -13.01
CA ALA A 77 0.95 -5.19 -14.07
C ALA A 77 -0.04 -5.22 -15.26
N ALA A 78 -0.53 -6.40 -15.64
CA ALA A 78 -1.56 -6.54 -16.67
C ALA A 78 -2.88 -5.87 -16.26
N ALA A 79 -3.32 -6.09 -15.02
CA ALA A 79 -4.50 -5.44 -14.46
C ALA A 79 -4.34 -3.92 -14.41
N ALA A 80 -3.16 -3.42 -13.98
CA ALA A 80 -2.86 -1.98 -13.97
C ALA A 80 -2.95 -1.37 -15.37
N ARG A 81 -2.37 -2.01 -16.39
CA ARG A 81 -2.48 -1.54 -17.80
C ARG A 81 -3.93 -1.44 -18.25
N ALA A 82 -4.75 -2.43 -17.92
CA ALA A 82 -6.18 -2.42 -18.27
C ALA A 82 -6.94 -1.29 -17.54
N ASN A 83 -6.73 -1.16 -16.22
CA ASN A 83 -7.41 -0.15 -15.39
C ASN A 83 -7.00 1.29 -15.74
N LEU A 84 -5.78 1.48 -16.23
CA LEU A 84 -5.17 2.78 -16.51
C LEU A 84 -5.13 3.13 -18.00
N ALA A 85 -5.71 2.32 -18.88
CA ALA A 85 -5.66 2.49 -20.33
C ALA A 85 -6.17 3.85 -20.83
N ARG A 86 -7.02 4.53 -20.06
CA ARG A 86 -7.53 5.88 -20.38
C ARG A 86 -6.51 7.02 -20.14
N PHE A 87 -5.39 6.73 -19.46
CA PHE A 87 -4.37 7.73 -19.10
C PHE A 87 -3.14 7.58 -20.02
N PRO A 88 -2.99 8.40 -21.07
CA PRO A 88 -1.90 8.25 -22.04
C PRO A 88 -0.51 8.56 -21.46
N ASP A 89 -0.45 9.29 -20.35
CA ASP A 89 0.80 9.64 -19.66
C ASP A 89 1.17 8.64 -18.55
N VAL A 90 0.56 7.43 -18.54
CA VAL A 90 0.87 6.35 -17.61
C VAL A 90 1.47 5.18 -18.37
N GLU A 91 2.70 4.82 -18.00
CA GLU A 91 3.40 3.62 -18.48
C GLU A 91 3.50 2.60 -17.35
N VAL A 92 3.17 1.33 -17.61
CA VAL A 92 3.33 0.23 -16.65
C VAL A 92 4.40 -0.73 -17.13
N VAL A 93 5.50 -0.80 -16.36
CA VAL A 93 6.65 -1.67 -16.63
C VAL A 93 6.60 -2.87 -15.68
N ASN A 94 6.60 -4.08 -16.22
CA ASN A 94 6.70 -5.29 -15.41
C ASN A 94 8.18 -5.59 -15.14
N ALA A 95 8.67 -5.21 -13.97
CA ALA A 95 10.07 -5.37 -13.57
C ALA A 95 10.22 -5.26 -12.04
N ALA A 96 11.34 -5.75 -11.50
CA ALA A 96 11.74 -5.48 -10.13
C ALA A 96 12.31 -4.06 -10.02
N PHE A 97 11.85 -3.29 -9.03
CA PHE A 97 12.33 -1.91 -8.78
C PHE A 97 13.84 -1.84 -8.58
N GLU A 98 14.40 -2.82 -7.92
CA GLU A 98 15.81 -2.91 -7.57
C GLU A 98 16.73 -2.97 -8.81
N THR A 99 16.26 -3.63 -9.86
CA THR A 99 17.03 -3.87 -11.08
C THR A 99 16.56 -3.09 -12.29
N TRP A 100 15.34 -2.55 -12.26
CA TRP A 100 14.80 -1.75 -13.36
C TRP A 100 15.68 -0.53 -13.65
N ARG A 101 15.88 -0.25 -14.94
CA ARG A 101 16.65 0.92 -15.41
C ARG A 101 15.78 1.74 -16.34
N PRO A 102 15.59 3.03 -16.06
CA PRO A 102 14.92 3.94 -17.00
C PRO A 102 15.80 4.18 -18.22
N PRO A 103 15.27 4.75 -19.30
CA PRO A 103 16.06 5.25 -20.42
C PRO A 103 17.22 6.14 -19.94
N GLU A 104 18.34 6.08 -20.64
CA GLU A 104 19.56 6.84 -20.30
C GLU A 104 19.25 8.35 -20.14
N GLY A 105 19.76 8.94 -19.07
CA GLY A 105 19.54 10.35 -18.73
C GLY A 105 18.16 10.68 -18.17
N ALA A 106 17.25 9.72 -18.08
CA ALA A 106 15.94 9.99 -17.50
C ALA A 106 16.01 10.20 -15.98
N THR A 107 15.43 11.29 -15.51
CA THR A 107 15.27 11.61 -14.08
C THR A 107 13.81 11.92 -13.77
N PHE A 108 13.46 11.85 -12.50
CA PHE A 108 12.09 11.98 -12.03
C PHE A 108 11.98 13.05 -10.93
N ASP A 109 10.83 13.70 -10.87
CA ASP A 109 10.49 14.71 -9.85
C ASP A 109 10.18 14.05 -8.50
N ALA A 110 9.56 12.86 -8.54
CA ALA A 110 9.33 12.07 -7.35
C ALA A 110 9.43 10.56 -7.61
N VAL A 111 9.78 9.83 -6.56
CA VAL A 111 9.58 8.38 -6.42
C VAL A 111 8.49 8.18 -5.36
N VAL A 112 7.42 7.47 -5.73
CA VAL A 112 6.25 7.25 -4.87
C VAL A 112 6.04 5.76 -4.65
N ALA A 113 5.60 5.36 -3.45
CA ALA A 113 5.18 3.98 -3.18
C ALA A 113 3.98 3.96 -2.24
N ALA A 114 2.89 3.31 -2.67
CA ALA A 114 1.67 3.16 -1.90
C ALA A 114 1.50 1.71 -1.45
N THR A 115 1.67 1.43 -0.16
CA THR A 115 1.61 0.09 0.45
C THR A 115 2.59 -0.92 -0.22
N ALA A 116 3.67 -0.41 -0.80
CA ALA A 116 4.66 -1.20 -1.53
C ALA A 116 6.10 -1.05 -1.00
N TRP A 117 6.45 0.07 -0.36
CA TRP A 117 7.82 0.39 0.02
C TRP A 117 8.50 -0.66 0.91
N HIS A 118 7.75 -1.31 1.78
CA HIS A 118 8.26 -2.35 2.69
C HIS A 118 8.62 -3.66 1.95
N TRP A 119 8.15 -3.83 0.72
CA TRP A 119 8.50 -4.97 -0.12
C TRP A 119 9.81 -4.76 -0.89
N ALA A 120 10.21 -3.51 -1.15
CA ALA A 120 11.49 -3.22 -1.78
C ALA A 120 12.67 -3.59 -0.85
N ASP A 121 13.77 -4.06 -1.42
CA ASP A 121 14.96 -4.47 -0.67
C ASP A 121 15.48 -3.31 0.20
N PRO A 122 15.49 -3.44 1.53
CA PRO A 122 15.91 -2.38 2.45
C PRO A 122 17.36 -1.95 2.26
N GLN A 123 18.23 -2.80 1.69
CA GLN A 123 19.64 -2.47 1.47
C GLN A 123 19.84 -1.50 0.31
N VAL A 124 18.95 -1.54 -0.69
CA VAL A 124 19.12 -0.76 -1.92
C VAL A 124 18.02 0.27 -2.17
N ARG A 125 16.83 0.13 -1.57
CA ARG A 125 15.64 0.94 -1.90
C ARG A 125 15.86 2.45 -1.82
N TYR A 126 16.54 2.95 -0.77
CA TYR A 126 16.80 4.38 -0.62
C TYR A 126 17.81 4.89 -1.64
N ARG A 127 18.88 4.13 -1.88
CA ARG A 127 19.88 4.46 -2.91
C ARG A 127 19.23 4.46 -4.28
N ARG A 128 18.43 3.46 -4.56
CA ARG A 128 17.75 3.32 -5.85
C ARG A 128 16.78 4.48 -6.12
N ALA A 129 15.99 4.87 -5.13
CA ALA A 129 15.13 6.04 -5.24
C ALA A 129 15.93 7.33 -5.44
N TRP A 130 17.02 7.50 -4.71
CA TRP A 130 17.90 8.65 -4.84
C TRP A 130 18.51 8.79 -6.25
N GLU A 131 18.96 7.68 -6.84
CA GLU A 131 19.53 7.65 -8.20
C GLU A 131 18.52 8.07 -9.29
N LEU A 132 17.26 7.70 -9.12
CA LEU A 132 16.18 8.02 -10.06
C LEU A 132 15.74 9.49 -9.98
N LEU A 133 15.88 10.12 -8.84
CA LEU A 133 15.41 11.48 -8.61
C LEU A 133 16.35 12.53 -9.24
N ARG A 134 15.78 13.58 -9.84
CA ARG A 134 16.55 14.78 -10.17
C ARG A 134 16.99 15.52 -8.90
N PRO A 135 17.99 16.42 -8.98
CA PRO A 135 18.26 17.36 -7.90
C PRO A 135 16.99 18.11 -7.46
N GLY A 136 16.77 18.16 -6.12
CA GLY A 136 15.54 18.71 -5.54
C GLY A 136 14.27 17.84 -5.67
N GLY A 137 14.38 16.62 -6.19
CA GLY A 137 13.28 15.67 -6.24
C GLY A 137 12.93 15.06 -4.87
N HIS A 138 11.84 14.32 -4.81
CA HIS A 138 11.28 13.83 -3.55
C HIS A 138 11.02 12.31 -3.56
N LEU A 139 11.31 11.68 -2.44
CA LEU A 139 10.79 10.34 -2.11
C LEU A 139 9.53 10.52 -1.28
N ALA A 140 8.46 9.80 -1.64
CA ALA A 140 7.23 9.79 -0.87
C ALA A 140 6.66 8.37 -0.78
N PHE A 141 6.27 7.93 0.42
CA PHE A 141 5.62 6.63 0.56
C PHE A 141 4.69 6.58 1.76
N TRP A 142 3.71 5.68 1.68
CA TRP A 142 2.78 5.36 2.76
C TRP A 142 2.35 3.90 2.66
N ALA A 143 1.79 3.38 3.76
CA ALA A 143 1.13 2.08 3.77
C ALA A 143 -0.24 2.21 4.42
N ALA A 144 -1.26 1.64 3.81
CA ALA A 144 -2.56 1.49 4.44
C ALA A 144 -2.54 0.29 5.39
N VAL A 145 -2.79 0.55 6.65
CA VAL A 145 -2.82 -0.47 7.70
C VAL A 145 -4.14 -0.43 8.45
N HIS A 146 -4.50 -1.54 9.10
CA HIS A 146 -5.65 -1.55 10.00
C HIS A 146 -5.31 -0.78 11.27
N VAL A 147 -6.19 0.12 11.67
CA VAL A 147 -6.13 0.80 12.96
C VAL A 147 -7.44 0.55 13.70
N LEU A 148 -7.38 0.44 15.04
CA LEU A 148 -8.56 0.25 15.86
C LEU A 148 -8.67 1.45 16.83
N PRO A 149 -9.57 2.43 16.57
CA PRO A 149 -9.85 3.49 17.52
C PRO A 149 -10.56 2.95 18.78
N ALA A 150 -10.55 3.71 19.87
CA ALA A 150 -11.20 3.30 21.12
C ALA A 150 -12.70 2.98 20.96
N ALA A 151 -13.38 3.70 20.04
CA ALA A 151 -14.77 3.45 19.64
C ALA A 151 -14.88 2.63 18.35
N GLY A 152 -13.87 1.82 18.03
CA GLY A 152 -13.84 0.97 16.85
C GLY A 152 -14.89 -0.14 16.91
N ASP A 153 -15.09 -0.81 15.78
CA ASP A 153 -16.05 -1.89 15.69
C ASP A 153 -15.64 -3.06 16.60
N PRO A 154 -16.49 -3.48 17.55
CA PRO A 154 -16.16 -4.53 18.52
C PRO A 154 -15.90 -5.90 17.88
N ILE A 155 -16.39 -6.15 16.67
CA ILE A 155 -16.21 -7.43 15.98
C ILE A 155 -14.75 -7.85 15.89
N PHE A 156 -13.82 -6.91 15.78
CA PHE A 156 -12.39 -7.21 15.67
C PHE A 156 -11.83 -7.81 16.96
N LEU A 157 -12.37 -7.41 18.12
CA LEU A 157 -12.03 -8.00 19.41
C LEU A 157 -12.79 -9.31 19.65
N GLU A 158 -14.05 -9.36 19.24
CA GLU A 158 -14.89 -10.54 19.36
C GLU A 158 -14.38 -11.72 18.52
N LEU A 159 -13.86 -11.47 17.32
CA LEU A 159 -13.30 -12.51 16.44
C LEU A 159 -12.00 -13.12 16.99
N GLN A 160 -11.40 -12.54 18.03
CA GLN A 160 -10.17 -13.08 18.62
C GLN A 160 -10.36 -14.51 19.16
N ASP A 161 -11.54 -14.82 19.70
CA ASP A 161 -11.89 -16.17 20.16
C ASP A 161 -11.76 -17.20 19.03
N VAL A 162 -12.16 -16.83 17.80
CA VAL A 162 -12.06 -17.70 16.61
C VAL A 162 -10.61 -17.83 16.15
N TYR A 163 -9.84 -16.71 16.14
CA TYR A 163 -8.41 -16.78 15.81
C TYR A 163 -7.63 -17.67 16.80
N ASP A 164 -7.97 -17.60 18.08
CA ASP A 164 -7.38 -18.47 19.12
C ASP A 164 -7.78 -19.93 18.89
N GLU A 165 -9.07 -20.22 18.60
CA GLU A 165 -9.59 -21.56 18.29
C GLU A 165 -8.87 -22.20 17.11
N ILE A 166 -8.69 -21.47 16.03
CA ILE A 166 -8.04 -22.00 14.81
C ILE A 166 -6.51 -21.98 14.86
N GLY A 167 -5.91 -21.49 15.95
CA GLY A 167 -4.46 -21.43 16.11
C GLY A 167 -3.77 -20.46 15.13
N ALA A 168 -4.47 -19.44 14.68
CA ALA A 168 -3.95 -18.46 13.73
C ALA A 168 -3.18 -17.29 14.41
N GLY A 169 -2.98 -17.40 15.71
CA GLY A 169 -2.25 -16.43 16.51
C GLY A 169 -3.16 -15.31 17.04
N ARG A 170 -2.67 -14.66 18.08
CA ARG A 170 -3.35 -13.55 18.74
C ARG A 170 -2.94 -12.22 18.10
N ILE A 171 -3.91 -11.36 17.85
CA ILE A 171 -3.61 -9.98 17.49
C ILE A 171 -3.27 -9.27 18.81
N GLU A 172 -1.98 -9.23 19.15
CA GLU A 172 -1.50 -8.73 20.43
C GLU A 172 -1.71 -7.23 20.62
N SER A 173 -1.66 -6.46 19.53
CA SER A 173 -1.94 -5.02 19.57
C SER A 173 -2.47 -4.52 18.24
N TRP A 174 -3.59 -3.81 18.31
CA TRP A 174 -4.07 -3.01 17.18
C TRP A 174 -3.38 -1.65 17.21
N GLN A 175 -2.87 -1.21 16.07
CA GLN A 175 -2.38 0.16 15.95
C GLN A 175 -3.55 1.13 16.14
N ARG A 176 -3.32 2.21 16.88
CA ARG A 176 -4.31 3.26 17.04
C ARG A 176 -4.21 4.30 15.93
N PRO A 177 -5.32 4.95 15.56
CA PRO A 177 -5.26 6.11 14.69
C PRO A 177 -4.25 7.13 15.23
N ARG A 178 -3.44 7.71 14.32
CA ARG A 178 -2.39 8.70 14.61
C ARG A 178 -1.19 8.19 15.42
N GLU A 179 -1.12 6.90 15.71
CA GLU A 179 0.01 6.24 16.38
C GLU A 179 0.77 5.31 15.41
N LEU A 180 0.70 5.59 14.11
CA LEU A 180 1.38 4.77 13.10
C LEU A 180 2.90 4.98 13.16
N PRO A 181 3.69 3.95 12.84
CA PRO A 181 5.14 4.03 12.87
C PRO A 181 5.68 5.20 12.06
N ASP A 182 6.56 5.97 12.67
CA ASP A 182 7.34 7.03 12.03
C ASP A 182 8.73 6.49 11.69
N VAL A 183 8.97 6.26 10.40
CA VAL A 183 10.26 5.76 9.90
C VAL A 183 11.20 6.89 9.45
N ARG A 184 10.97 8.12 9.91
CA ARG A 184 11.84 9.29 9.65
C ARG A 184 13.30 8.99 9.98
N GLY A 185 13.55 8.32 11.09
CA GLY A 185 14.89 7.95 11.51
C GLY A 185 15.61 7.06 10.49
N GLU A 186 14.92 6.09 9.91
CA GLU A 186 15.46 5.21 8.87
C GLU A 186 15.77 5.98 7.58
N ILE A 187 14.87 6.87 7.15
CA ILE A 187 15.07 7.71 5.96
C ILE A 187 16.32 8.57 6.13
N LEU A 188 16.45 9.24 7.27
CA LEU A 188 17.60 10.12 7.57
C LEU A 188 18.90 9.33 7.72
N ALA A 189 18.87 8.13 8.33
CA ALA A 189 20.02 7.25 8.48
C ALA A 189 20.59 6.76 7.15
N SER A 190 19.80 6.78 6.06
CA SER A 190 20.31 6.48 4.72
C SER A 190 21.38 7.49 4.23
N GLY A 191 21.41 8.70 4.80
CA GLY A 191 22.29 9.80 4.37
C GLY A 191 21.94 10.42 3.02
N LEU A 192 20.85 9.98 2.38
CA LEU A 192 20.49 10.34 1.00
C LEU A 192 19.34 11.34 0.92
N PHE A 193 18.59 11.51 2.03
CA PHE A 193 17.40 12.33 2.11
C PHE A 193 17.44 13.27 3.32
N ARG A 194 16.72 14.38 3.21
CA ARG A 194 16.56 15.41 4.25
C ARG A 194 15.15 15.94 4.29
N ARG A 195 14.82 16.79 5.27
CA ARG A 195 13.52 17.47 5.41
C ARG A 195 12.34 16.49 5.37
N VAL A 196 12.44 15.45 6.18
CA VAL A 196 11.39 14.42 6.24
C VAL A 196 10.17 14.99 6.97
N THR A 197 9.04 14.97 6.31
CA THR A 197 7.71 15.24 6.90
C THR A 197 6.92 13.96 7.00
N VAL A 198 6.10 13.85 8.05
CA VAL A 198 5.18 12.72 8.24
C VAL A 198 3.80 13.27 8.51
N THR A 199 2.83 12.85 7.72
CA THR A 199 1.42 13.22 7.89
C THR A 199 0.59 11.95 7.99
N GLN A 200 -0.19 11.83 9.07
CA GLN A 200 -1.04 10.67 9.29
C GLN A 200 -2.48 10.95 8.88
N PHE A 201 -3.09 9.93 8.29
CA PHE A 201 -4.48 9.91 7.84
C PHE A 201 -5.17 8.71 8.44
N ASP A 202 -6.45 8.85 8.75
CA ASP A 202 -7.33 7.76 9.14
C ASP A 202 -8.68 7.90 8.42
N TRP A 203 -9.27 6.76 8.04
CA TRP A 203 -10.58 6.72 7.38
C TRP A 203 -11.30 5.41 7.66
N GLU A 204 -12.63 5.42 7.55
CA GLU A 204 -13.47 4.25 7.74
C GLU A 204 -13.94 3.72 6.39
N VAL A 205 -13.99 2.39 6.28
CA VAL A 205 -14.63 1.68 5.18
C VAL A 205 -15.60 0.65 5.76
N ARG A 206 -16.79 0.59 5.19
CA ARG A 206 -17.82 -0.39 5.56
C ARG A 206 -17.77 -1.57 4.62
N TYR A 207 -17.89 -2.76 5.20
CA TYR A 207 -17.91 -4.02 4.46
C TYR A 207 -19.11 -4.84 4.92
N ASP A 208 -19.80 -5.47 3.97
CA ASP A 208 -20.62 -6.63 4.26
C ASP A 208 -19.74 -7.87 4.48
N ALA A 209 -20.35 -8.99 4.78
CA ALA A 209 -19.63 -10.22 5.11
C ALA A 209 -18.74 -10.69 3.93
N GLU A 210 -19.28 -10.68 2.71
CA GLU A 210 -18.55 -11.16 1.53
C GLU A 210 -17.43 -10.19 1.14
N GLY A 211 -17.67 -8.89 1.15
CA GLY A 211 -16.66 -7.88 0.89
C GLY A 211 -15.52 -7.92 1.91
N TYR A 212 -15.84 -8.24 3.18
CA TYR A 212 -14.79 -8.41 4.20
C TYR A 212 -14.01 -9.70 4.03
N VAL A 213 -14.67 -10.82 3.69
CA VAL A 213 -13.98 -12.07 3.36
C VAL A 213 -13.08 -11.88 2.14
N ASP A 214 -13.57 -11.22 1.08
CA ASP A 214 -12.77 -10.89 -0.10
C ASP A 214 -11.53 -10.05 0.29
N LEU A 215 -11.67 -9.11 1.21
CA LEU A 215 -10.55 -8.32 1.72
C LEU A 215 -9.54 -9.22 2.45
N LEU A 216 -9.98 -10.11 3.34
CA LEU A 216 -9.10 -11.03 4.08
C LEU A 216 -8.31 -11.94 3.14
N GLU A 217 -8.92 -12.40 2.05
CA GLU A 217 -8.28 -13.20 1.00
C GLU A 217 -7.20 -12.43 0.20
N THR A 218 -7.01 -11.13 0.47
CA THR A 218 -5.90 -10.32 -0.09
C THR A 218 -4.75 -10.13 0.89
N PHE A 219 -4.83 -10.65 2.12
CA PHE A 219 -3.75 -10.57 3.09
C PHE A 219 -2.94 -11.86 3.12
N SER A 220 -1.62 -11.75 3.02
CA SER A 220 -0.71 -12.90 3.01
C SER A 220 -0.92 -13.86 4.18
N GLY A 221 -1.20 -13.33 5.39
CA GLY A 221 -1.47 -14.14 6.57
C GLY A 221 -2.71 -15.03 6.42
N HIS A 222 -3.79 -14.53 5.78
CA HIS A 222 -5.00 -15.32 5.54
C HIS A 222 -4.82 -16.30 4.38
N ILE A 223 -4.11 -15.89 3.33
CA ILE A 223 -3.78 -16.77 2.20
C ILE A 223 -2.97 -17.98 2.68
N ALA A 224 -2.05 -17.78 3.62
CA ALA A 224 -1.22 -18.84 4.20
C ALA A 224 -1.97 -19.78 5.16
N MET A 225 -3.19 -19.43 5.60
CA MET A 225 -4.01 -20.30 6.46
C MET A 225 -4.42 -21.58 5.73
N ARG A 226 -4.56 -22.68 6.49
CA ARG A 226 -5.13 -23.92 5.97
C ARG A 226 -6.60 -23.72 5.58
N PRO A 227 -7.13 -24.46 4.58
CA PRO A 227 -8.51 -24.27 4.12
C PRO A 227 -9.54 -24.32 5.25
N TRP A 228 -9.45 -25.29 6.17
CA TRP A 228 -10.39 -25.41 7.29
C TRP A 228 -10.36 -24.22 8.25
N GLN A 229 -9.19 -23.56 8.44
CA GLN A 229 -9.07 -22.38 9.29
C GLN A 229 -9.83 -21.21 8.66
N ARG A 230 -9.66 -21.00 7.36
CA ARG A 230 -10.39 -19.96 6.60
C ARG A 230 -11.89 -20.21 6.61
N GLU A 231 -12.32 -21.45 6.33
CA GLU A 231 -13.74 -21.82 6.35
C GLU A 231 -14.37 -21.53 7.71
N ARG A 232 -13.72 -21.94 8.81
CA ARG A 232 -14.20 -21.69 10.17
C ARG A 232 -14.31 -20.18 10.47
N LEU A 233 -13.26 -19.42 10.18
CA LEU A 233 -13.23 -17.97 10.39
C LEU A 233 -14.29 -17.24 9.57
N TYR A 234 -14.40 -17.56 8.28
CA TYR A 234 -15.33 -16.88 7.38
C TYR A 234 -16.78 -17.22 7.65
N ALA A 235 -17.07 -18.45 8.07
CA ALA A 235 -18.40 -18.83 8.53
C ALA A 235 -18.82 -18.01 9.76
N GLU A 236 -17.90 -17.79 10.70
CA GLU A 236 -18.18 -17.02 11.90
C GLU A 236 -18.37 -15.52 11.60
N ILE A 237 -17.55 -14.96 10.69
CA ILE A 237 -17.74 -13.57 10.22
C ILE A 237 -19.14 -13.40 9.62
N ARG A 238 -19.55 -14.30 8.72
CA ARG A 238 -20.88 -14.27 8.11
C ARG A 238 -21.99 -14.35 9.15
N ARG A 239 -21.87 -15.28 10.09
CA ARG A 239 -22.86 -15.46 11.16
C ARG A 239 -23.01 -14.19 12.01
N ARG A 240 -21.89 -13.62 12.51
CA ARG A 240 -21.94 -12.43 13.37
C ARG A 240 -22.46 -11.20 12.62
N LEU A 241 -22.10 -11.04 11.36
CA LEU A 241 -22.63 -9.93 10.57
C LEU A 241 -24.12 -10.09 10.20
N ALA A 242 -24.60 -11.33 9.99
CA ALA A 242 -26.00 -11.59 9.75
C ALA A 242 -26.89 -11.25 10.99
N GLU A 243 -26.35 -11.25 12.18
CA GLU A 243 -27.03 -10.87 13.42
C GLU A 243 -27.11 -9.33 13.63
N ARG A 244 -26.38 -8.56 12.82
CA ARG A 244 -26.36 -7.10 12.92
C ARG A 244 -27.50 -6.47 12.13
N PRO A 245 -28.10 -5.37 12.63
CA PRO A 245 -29.23 -4.71 11.95
C PRO A 245 -28.90 -4.24 10.52
N ASP A 246 -27.65 -3.79 10.27
CA ASP A 246 -27.17 -3.31 8.98
C ASP A 246 -26.35 -4.34 8.19
N GLY A 247 -26.00 -5.49 8.80
CA GLY A 247 -25.17 -6.52 8.19
C GLY A 247 -23.72 -6.09 7.90
N LEU A 248 -23.28 -4.94 8.43
CA LEU A 248 -22.00 -4.34 8.09
C LEU A 248 -21.01 -4.35 9.26
N LEU A 249 -19.72 -4.40 8.92
CA LEU A 249 -18.65 -4.04 9.83
C LEU A 249 -17.97 -2.73 9.36
N ARG A 250 -17.38 -2.01 10.31
CA ARG A 250 -16.67 -0.75 10.07
C ARG A 250 -15.19 -0.96 10.33
N ARG A 251 -14.40 -1.04 9.26
CA ARG A 251 -12.96 -1.16 9.36
C ARG A 251 -12.31 0.20 9.23
N HIS A 252 -11.51 0.56 10.23
CA HIS A 252 -10.71 1.77 10.18
C HIS A 252 -9.34 1.46 9.57
N TRP A 253 -8.91 2.36 8.70
CA TRP A 253 -7.63 2.33 8.04
C TRP A 253 -6.82 3.56 8.43
N GLY A 254 -5.52 3.37 8.56
CA GLY A 254 -4.60 4.46 8.79
C GLY A 254 -3.47 4.44 7.76
N ALA A 255 -2.93 5.61 7.45
CA ALA A 255 -1.72 5.74 6.64
C ALA A 255 -0.82 6.86 7.17
N ALA A 256 0.48 6.60 7.22
CA ALA A 256 1.49 7.61 7.49
C ALA A 256 2.25 7.94 6.20
N LEU A 257 1.94 9.08 5.60
CA LEU A 257 2.65 9.59 4.43
C LEU A 257 3.97 10.21 4.86
N HIS A 258 5.08 9.61 4.43
CA HIS A 258 6.42 10.13 4.58
C HIS A 258 6.83 10.83 3.28
N VAL A 259 7.31 12.07 3.37
CA VAL A 259 7.87 12.81 2.23
C VAL A 259 9.24 13.32 2.62
N ALA A 260 10.24 13.05 1.79
CA ALA A 260 11.63 13.42 2.02
C ALA A 260 12.25 14.07 0.76
N SER A 261 13.06 15.09 0.94
CA SER A 261 13.77 15.74 -0.17
C SER A 261 15.12 15.06 -0.41
N ARG A 262 15.47 14.82 -1.67
CA ARG A 262 16.78 14.33 -2.09
C ARG A 262 17.90 15.25 -1.64
N ILE A 263 19.01 14.69 -1.17
CA ILE A 263 20.28 15.41 -0.97
C ILE A 263 21.05 15.39 -2.29
N ASP A 264 21.51 16.55 -2.78
CA ASP A 264 22.12 16.67 -4.11
C ASP A 264 23.53 16.01 -4.16
N ARG A 265 24.24 16.05 -3.04
CA ARG A 265 25.55 15.38 -2.85
C ARG A 265 25.53 14.68 -1.49
N PRO A 266 25.48 13.36 -1.46
CA PRO A 266 25.56 12.59 -0.20
C PRO A 266 26.97 12.58 0.36
#